data_5ba4ea0fa208ac5040c7b155274f76ad
#
_entry.id   5ba4ea0fa208ac5040c7b155274f76ad
#
_cell.length_a   1.000
_cell.length_b   1.000
_cell.length_c   1.000
_cell.angle_alpha   90.00
_cell.angle_beta   90.00
_cell.angle_gamma   90.00
#
_symmetry.space_group_name_H-M   'P 1'
#
loop_
_entity.id
_entity.type
_entity.pdbx_description
1 polymer ?
#
loop_
_entity_poly.entity_id
_entity_poly.type
_entity_poly.pdbx_seq_one_letter_code
_entity_poly.pdbx_strand_id
1 'polypeptide(L)'
;MSNQYFRPFVKDLMSTPLHTVAPDTPLKEAVQLLSDYHISSLPVVNNDGKLIGELTEKDLMVHESGIDVGTHLLLDSFIYLNRPNGWDKQVHQVLGSTVKELMSSKFNTCDQALPLSKAAKLLNDRGTERLIVIDNDDMPIGIITRGDVVRALAQVVA
;
A
#
# COMPACT_ATOMS: atom_id res chain seq x y z
N MET A 1 -19.70 35.41 -6.76
CA MET A 1 -20.71 34.44 -7.08
C MET A 1 -20.22 33.10 -6.60
N SER A 2 -20.93 32.59 -5.67
CA SER A 2 -20.79 31.34 -4.92
C SER A 2 -19.40 30.68 -4.94
N ASN A 3 -18.50 31.27 -4.19
CA ASN A 3 -17.33 30.57 -3.70
C ASN A 3 -17.84 29.61 -2.62
N GLN A 4 -18.59 28.59 -3.05
CA GLN A 4 -18.87 27.47 -2.17
C GLN A 4 -17.53 26.80 -1.94
N TYR A 5 -17.00 27.02 -0.76
CA TYR A 5 -15.75 26.43 -0.32
C TYR A 5 -15.81 24.93 -0.59
N PHE A 6 -15.03 24.48 -1.57
CA PHE A 6 -14.82 23.09 -1.86
C PHE A 6 -14.20 22.47 -0.59
N ARG A 7 -14.98 21.70 0.13
CA ARG A 7 -14.56 21.00 1.35
C ARG A 7 -14.79 19.51 1.19
N PRO A 8 -13.96 18.85 0.39
CA PRO A 8 -14.15 17.42 0.15
C PRO A 8 -13.81 16.61 1.39
N PHE A 9 -14.45 15.46 1.47
CA PHE A 9 -14.11 14.40 2.39
C PHE A 9 -13.20 13.38 1.71
N VAL A 10 -12.52 12.56 2.52
CA VAL A 10 -11.66 11.49 2.02
C VAL A 10 -12.38 10.58 1.03
N LYS A 11 -13.63 10.22 1.32
CA LYS A 11 -14.46 9.38 0.43
C LYS A 11 -14.63 9.93 -0.98
N ASP A 12 -14.57 11.25 -1.14
CA ASP A 12 -14.77 11.91 -2.44
C ASP A 12 -13.54 11.77 -3.36
N LEU A 13 -12.38 11.48 -2.79
CA LEU A 13 -11.09 11.50 -3.50
C LEU A 13 -10.26 10.22 -3.35
N MET A 14 -10.64 9.32 -2.46
CA MET A 14 -9.94 8.05 -2.30
C MET A 14 -10.00 7.20 -3.56
N SER A 15 -8.96 6.42 -3.80
CA SER A 15 -8.91 5.46 -4.91
C SER A 15 -9.75 4.23 -4.59
N THR A 16 -10.64 3.88 -5.52
CA THR A 16 -11.50 2.69 -5.50
C THR A 16 -11.61 2.10 -6.92
N PRO A 17 -11.90 0.80 -7.08
CA PRO A 17 -12.00 -0.23 -6.05
C PRO A 17 -10.66 -0.51 -5.38
N LEU A 18 -10.72 -0.99 -4.15
CA LEU A 18 -9.55 -1.35 -3.38
C LEU A 18 -9.13 -2.79 -3.66
N HIS A 19 -7.85 -3.00 -3.93
CA HIS A 19 -7.26 -4.33 -4.02
C HIS A 19 -6.69 -4.72 -2.66
N THR A 20 -7.04 -5.89 -2.15
CA THR A 20 -6.55 -6.42 -0.88
C THR A 20 -6.01 -7.83 -1.08
N VAL A 21 -5.18 -8.27 -0.14
CA VAL A 21 -4.67 -9.64 -0.10
C VAL A 21 -4.85 -10.23 1.29
N ALA A 22 -4.78 -11.55 1.37
CA ALA A 22 -4.77 -12.27 2.64
C ALA A 22 -3.33 -12.45 3.15
N PRO A 23 -3.14 -12.70 4.46
CA PRO A 23 -1.79 -12.92 5.01
C PRO A 23 -1.07 -14.12 4.38
N ASP A 24 -1.80 -15.15 4.02
CA ASP A 24 -1.27 -16.37 3.41
C ASP A 24 -1.24 -16.33 1.87
N THR A 25 -1.60 -15.21 1.25
CA THR A 25 -1.42 -15.01 -0.19
C THR A 25 0.05 -15.17 -0.55
N PRO A 26 0.37 -15.99 -1.57
CA PRO A 26 1.74 -16.07 -2.05
C PRO A 26 2.28 -14.71 -2.48
N LEU A 27 3.50 -14.41 -2.09
CA LEU A 27 4.13 -13.13 -2.40
C LEU A 27 4.16 -12.85 -3.90
N LYS A 28 4.35 -13.89 -4.71
CA LYS A 28 4.28 -13.82 -6.18
C LYS A 28 2.98 -13.19 -6.68
N GLU A 29 1.84 -13.58 -6.12
CA GLU A 29 0.54 -13.02 -6.50
C GLU A 29 0.42 -11.56 -6.09
N ALA A 30 0.86 -11.21 -4.90
CA ALA A 30 0.85 -9.84 -4.41
C ALA A 30 1.73 -8.92 -5.28
N VAL A 31 2.93 -9.37 -5.63
CA VAL A 31 3.83 -8.64 -6.53
C VAL A 31 3.18 -8.43 -7.90
N GLN A 32 2.52 -9.44 -8.43
CA GLN A 32 1.81 -9.35 -9.71
C GLN A 32 0.68 -8.31 -9.66
N LEU A 33 -0.08 -8.27 -8.57
CA LEU A 33 -1.14 -7.27 -8.37
C LEU A 33 -0.58 -5.85 -8.33
N LEU A 34 0.51 -5.62 -7.59
CA LEU A 34 1.17 -4.32 -7.54
C LEU A 34 1.60 -3.86 -8.94
N SER A 35 2.15 -4.78 -9.73
CA SER A 35 2.60 -4.50 -11.09
C SER A 35 1.43 -4.23 -12.05
N ASP A 36 0.45 -5.11 -12.08
CA ASP A 36 -0.66 -5.06 -13.04
C ASP A 36 -1.55 -3.83 -12.85
N TYR A 37 -1.77 -3.43 -11.62
CA TYR A 37 -2.60 -2.27 -11.28
C TYR A 37 -1.82 -0.98 -11.07
N HIS A 38 -0.49 -1.00 -11.23
CA HIS A 38 0.39 0.15 -11.00
C HIS A 38 0.16 0.81 -9.63
N ILE A 39 0.02 -0.01 -8.62
CA ILE A 39 -0.19 0.43 -7.23
C ILE A 39 1.05 0.15 -6.38
N SER A 40 1.23 0.92 -5.32
CA SER A 40 2.44 0.88 -4.48
C SER A 40 2.21 0.18 -3.15
N SER A 41 0.98 -0.21 -2.85
CA SER A 41 0.66 -0.93 -1.62
C SER A 41 -0.60 -1.77 -1.75
N LEU A 42 -0.66 -2.80 -0.92
CA LEU A 42 -1.82 -3.68 -0.77
C LEU A 42 -2.18 -3.77 0.70
N PRO A 43 -3.38 -3.36 1.10
CA PRO A 43 -3.91 -3.69 2.41
C PRO A 43 -4.07 -5.20 2.57
N VAL A 44 -3.70 -5.69 3.76
CA VAL A 44 -3.82 -7.12 4.11
C VAL A 44 -4.98 -7.29 5.06
N VAL A 45 -5.89 -8.17 4.72
CA VAL A 45 -7.11 -8.42 5.49
C VAL A 45 -7.18 -9.86 5.97
N ASN A 46 -7.81 -10.06 7.12
CA ASN A 46 -8.09 -11.40 7.64
C ASN A 46 -9.34 -12.02 7.00
N ASN A 47 -9.73 -13.21 7.44
CA ASN A 47 -10.91 -13.92 6.93
C ASN A 47 -12.22 -13.16 7.13
N ASP A 48 -12.29 -12.27 8.11
CA ASP A 48 -13.45 -11.41 8.36
C ASP A 48 -13.42 -10.12 7.53
N GLY A 49 -12.40 -9.94 6.70
CA GLY A 49 -12.19 -8.74 5.88
C GLY A 49 -11.63 -7.55 6.62
N LYS A 50 -11.24 -7.72 7.88
CA LYS A 50 -10.65 -6.65 8.69
C LYS A 50 -9.19 -6.44 8.36
N LEU A 51 -8.78 -5.17 8.33
CA LEU A 51 -7.42 -4.76 8.07
C LEU A 51 -6.47 -5.23 9.18
N ILE A 52 -5.43 -5.97 8.82
CA ILE A 52 -4.44 -6.50 9.76
C ILE A 52 -3.00 -6.13 9.39
N GLY A 53 -2.78 -5.59 8.21
CA GLY A 53 -1.44 -5.22 7.77
C GLY A 53 -1.47 -4.48 6.45
N GLU A 54 -0.29 -4.13 5.98
CA GLU A 54 -0.06 -3.48 4.69
C GLU A 54 1.23 -4.02 4.08
N LEU A 55 1.19 -4.38 2.80
CA LEU A 55 2.36 -4.70 2.01
C LEU A 55 2.64 -3.53 1.06
N THR A 56 3.84 -2.96 1.15
CA THR A 56 4.25 -1.81 0.34
C THR A 56 5.46 -2.13 -0.51
N GLU A 57 5.73 -1.28 -1.51
CA GLU A 57 6.97 -1.35 -2.28
C GLU A 57 8.22 -1.31 -1.38
N LYS A 58 8.17 -0.57 -0.28
CA LYS A 58 9.28 -0.50 0.68
C LYS A 58 9.56 -1.84 1.35
N ASP A 59 8.53 -2.64 1.59
CA ASP A 59 8.69 -3.98 2.18
C ASP A 59 9.39 -4.94 1.22
N LEU A 60 9.34 -4.65 -0.07
CA LEU A 60 10.01 -5.41 -1.12
C LEU A 60 11.45 -4.92 -1.39
N MET A 61 11.79 -3.72 -0.92
CA MET A 61 13.13 -3.16 -1.05
C MET A 61 14.02 -3.60 0.12
N VAL A 62 15.32 -3.59 -0.11
CA VAL A 62 16.29 -3.95 0.92
C VAL A 62 16.27 -2.93 2.05
N HIS A 63 16.06 -3.39 3.26
CA HIS A 63 16.40 -2.61 4.44
C HIS A 63 17.90 -2.77 4.72
N GLU A 64 18.62 -1.67 4.83
CA GLU A 64 20.06 -1.65 5.15
C GLU A 64 20.41 -2.34 6.48
N SER A 65 19.43 -2.65 7.31
CA SER A 65 19.61 -3.28 8.61
C SER A 65 19.87 -4.79 8.59
N GLY A 66 20.04 -5.39 7.44
CA GLY A 66 20.82 -6.62 7.28
C GLY A 66 20.29 -7.91 7.89
N ILE A 67 19.03 -8.06 8.22
CA ILE A 67 18.58 -9.28 8.93
C ILE A 67 17.51 -10.07 8.15
N ASP A 68 16.99 -9.57 7.03
CA ASP A 68 16.02 -10.35 6.28
C ASP A 68 16.60 -10.90 4.98
N VAL A 69 17.08 -12.13 5.07
CA VAL A 69 17.61 -12.89 3.95
C VAL A 69 16.60 -12.98 2.79
N GLY A 70 15.30 -12.97 3.11
CA GLY A 70 14.23 -13.01 2.13
C GLY A 70 14.15 -11.77 1.26
N THR A 71 14.22 -10.59 1.85
CA THR A 71 14.13 -9.32 1.13
C THR A 71 15.35 -9.08 0.24
N HIS A 72 16.54 -9.44 0.73
CA HIS A 72 17.77 -9.40 -0.07
C HIS A 72 17.68 -10.30 -1.30
N LEU A 73 17.22 -11.50 -1.14
CA LEU A 73 17.06 -12.44 -2.24
C LEU A 73 16.06 -11.96 -3.28
N LEU A 74 14.99 -11.28 -2.84
CA LEU A 74 13.97 -10.76 -3.73
C LEU A 74 14.51 -9.63 -4.60
N LEU A 75 15.18 -8.65 -3.99
CA LEU A 75 15.78 -7.54 -4.72
C LEU A 75 16.90 -8.01 -5.65
N ASP A 76 17.78 -8.87 -5.17
CA ASP A 76 18.84 -9.44 -5.99
C ASP A 76 18.26 -10.22 -7.18
N SER A 77 17.15 -10.88 -7.00
CA SER A 77 16.43 -11.60 -8.05
C SER A 77 15.88 -10.67 -9.12
N PHE A 78 15.31 -9.54 -8.75
CA PHE A 78 14.79 -8.54 -9.70
C PHE A 78 15.91 -7.84 -10.48
N ILE A 79 17.04 -7.58 -9.84
CA ILE A 79 18.16 -6.85 -10.47
C ILE A 79 19.00 -7.77 -11.37
N TYR A 80 19.09 -9.06 -11.05
CA TYR A 80 20.00 -9.99 -11.70
C TYR A 80 19.30 -11.13 -12.45
N LEU A 81 18.23 -10.85 -13.15
CA LEU A 81 17.43 -11.80 -13.93
C LEU A 81 18.23 -12.68 -14.92
N ASN A 82 19.49 -12.40 -15.15
CA ASN A 82 20.34 -13.08 -16.13
C ASN A 82 21.47 -13.92 -15.54
N ARG A 83 21.43 -14.30 -14.25
CA ARG A 83 22.50 -15.14 -13.69
C ARG A 83 22.21 -16.63 -13.87
N PRO A 84 23.21 -17.40 -14.35
CA PRO A 84 23.01 -18.83 -14.55
C PRO A 84 23.13 -19.62 -13.25
N ASN A 85 22.34 -20.70 -13.16
CA ASN A 85 22.42 -21.83 -12.22
C ASN A 85 22.25 -21.55 -10.71
N GLY A 86 21.10 -21.89 -10.17
CA GLY A 86 20.77 -21.88 -8.75
C GLY A 86 19.87 -20.72 -8.31
N TRP A 87 19.78 -19.66 -9.08
CA TRP A 87 18.96 -18.48 -8.83
C TRP A 87 17.47 -18.77 -8.90
N ASP A 88 17.05 -19.57 -9.88
CA ASP A 88 15.66 -19.94 -10.08
C ASP A 88 15.04 -20.56 -8.82
N LYS A 89 15.82 -21.39 -8.11
CA LYS A 89 15.35 -22.02 -6.87
C LYS A 89 15.17 -21.03 -5.73
N GLN A 90 16.11 -20.08 -5.60
CA GLN A 90 16.04 -19.04 -4.55
C GLN A 90 14.94 -18.04 -4.85
N VAL A 91 14.79 -17.61 -6.09
CA VAL A 91 13.69 -16.76 -6.54
C VAL A 91 12.35 -17.43 -6.29
N HIS A 92 12.21 -18.69 -6.69
CA HIS A 92 10.98 -19.45 -6.44
C HIS A 92 10.70 -19.64 -4.97
N GLN A 93 11.73 -19.82 -4.15
CA GLN A 93 11.59 -19.95 -2.70
C GLN A 93 11.09 -18.66 -2.07
N VAL A 94 11.62 -17.50 -2.46
CA VAL A 94 11.20 -16.19 -1.93
C VAL A 94 9.83 -15.81 -2.46
N LEU A 95 9.57 -15.98 -3.75
CA LEU A 95 8.25 -15.72 -4.34
C LEU A 95 7.19 -16.72 -3.85
N GLY A 96 7.62 -17.87 -3.32
CA GLY A 96 6.77 -18.81 -2.61
C GLY A 96 6.47 -18.45 -1.17
N SER A 97 7.14 -17.43 -0.62
CA SER A 97 6.81 -16.85 0.69
C SER A 97 5.44 -16.22 0.67
N THR A 98 4.86 -16.05 1.84
CA THR A 98 3.55 -15.42 1.98
C THR A 98 3.66 -13.93 2.32
N VAL A 99 2.59 -13.20 2.06
CA VAL A 99 2.49 -11.77 2.36
C VAL A 99 2.79 -11.48 3.82
N LYS A 100 2.30 -12.31 4.76
CA LYS A 100 2.50 -12.08 6.20
C LYS A 100 3.96 -12.05 6.62
N GLU A 101 4.85 -12.68 5.87
CA GLU A 101 6.29 -12.71 6.18
C GLU A 101 6.98 -11.36 5.91
N LEU A 102 6.40 -10.56 5.00
CA LEU A 102 6.95 -9.26 4.60
C LEU A 102 6.08 -8.07 4.97
N MET A 103 4.78 -8.25 5.21
CA MET A 103 3.88 -7.15 5.53
C MET A 103 4.28 -6.43 6.81
N SER A 104 3.93 -5.15 6.89
CA SER A 104 3.99 -4.40 8.14
C SER A 104 2.66 -4.52 8.87
N SER A 105 2.72 -4.76 10.18
CA SER A 105 1.55 -4.65 11.07
C SER A 105 1.30 -3.21 11.53
N LYS A 106 2.19 -2.30 11.20
CA LYS A 106 2.06 -0.86 11.44
C LYS A 106 1.60 -0.19 10.16
N PHE A 107 0.38 0.32 10.16
CA PHE A 107 -0.21 1.01 9.02
C PHE A 107 -1.00 2.21 9.51
N ASN A 108 -1.24 3.15 8.60
CA ASN A 108 -1.95 4.38 8.89
C ASN A 108 -3.34 4.34 8.26
N THR A 109 -4.35 4.59 9.06
CA THR A 109 -5.76 4.58 8.62
C THR A 109 -6.43 5.92 8.84
N CYS A 110 -7.53 6.14 8.14
CA CYS A 110 -8.45 7.24 8.42
C CYS A 110 -9.88 6.82 8.10
N ASP A 111 -10.83 7.57 8.65
CA ASP A 111 -12.25 7.39 8.35
C ASP A 111 -12.62 8.04 7.01
N GLN A 112 -13.57 7.42 6.29
CA GLN A 112 -14.06 7.94 5.01
C GLN A 112 -14.70 9.32 5.11
N ALA A 113 -15.28 9.65 6.25
CA ALA A 113 -15.93 10.94 6.50
C ALA A 113 -14.95 12.02 7.03
N LEU A 114 -13.65 11.69 7.08
CA LEU A 114 -12.65 12.67 7.48
C LEU A 114 -12.54 13.78 6.42
N PRO A 115 -12.54 15.06 6.83
CA PRO A 115 -12.25 16.14 5.89
C PRO A 115 -10.86 15.99 5.27
N LEU A 116 -10.75 16.29 3.97
CA LEU A 116 -9.47 16.14 3.26
C LEU A 116 -8.34 16.95 3.89
N SER A 117 -8.63 18.13 4.43
CA SER A 117 -7.64 18.96 5.14
C SER A 117 -7.02 18.25 6.34
N LYS A 118 -7.84 17.47 7.06
CA LYS A 118 -7.35 16.68 8.19
C LYS A 118 -6.56 15.45 7.73
N ALA A 119 -6.97 14.82 6.64
CA ALA A 119 -6.20 13.73 6.04
C ALA A 119 -4.82 14.21 5.56
N ALA A 120 -4.76 15.39 4.92
CA ALA A 120 -3.50 16.01 4.51
C ALA A 120 -2.57 16.26 5.70
N LYS A 121 -3.13 16.73 6.82
CA LYS A 121 -2.39 16.93 8.05
C LYS A 121 -1.85 15.60 8.61
N LEU A 122 -2.66 14.54 8.62
CA LEU A 122 -2.23 13.21 9.06
C LEU A 122 -1.11 12.65 8.19
N LEU A 123 -1.20 12.80 6.89
CA LEU A 123 -0.14 12.37 5.95
C LEU A 123 1.18 13.07 6.26
N ASN A 124 1.12 14.37 6.55
CA ASN A 124 2.29 15.15 6.91
C ASN A 124 2.85 14.78 8.29
N ASP A 125 2.01 14.76 9.31
CA ASP A 125 2.42 14.54 10.71
C ASP A 125 3.00 13.14 10.92
N ARG A 126 2.46 12.14 10.21
CA ARG A 126 2.93 10.75 10.29
C ARG A 126 4.04 10.43 9.30
N GLY A 127 4.39 11.35 8.42
CA GLY A 127 5.42 11.15 7.40
C GLY A 127 5.11 9.98 6.46
N THR A 128 3.84 9.71 6.22
CA THR A 128 3.39 8.62 5.34
C THR A 128 2.91 9.16 4.00
N GLU A 129 3.04 8.34 2.97
CA GLU A 129 2.58 8.70 1.63
C GLU A 129 1.09 8.41 1.43
N ARG A 130 0.50 7.56 2.27
CA ARG A 130 -0.87 7.07 2.12
C ARG A 130 -1.54 6.77 3.45
N LEU A 131 -2.87 6.85 3.43
CA LEU A 131 -3.73 6.36 4.50
C LEU A 131 -4.69 5.33 3.91
N ILE A 132 -4.85 4.21 4.60
CA ILE A 132 -5.89 3.24 4.25
C ILE A 132 -7.20 3.75 4.84
N VAL A 133 -8.21 3.89 4.00
CA VAL A 133 -9.52 4.38 4.41
C VAL A 133 -10.34 3.20 4.89
N ILE A 134 -10.87 3.30 6.09
CA ILE A 134 -11.68 2.25 6.70
C ILE A 134 -13.10 2.75 6.97
N ASP A 135 -14.04 1.81 7.01
CA ASP A 135 -15.41 2.07 7.42
C ASP A 135 -15.59 1.87 8.94
N ASN A 136 -16.84 1.94 9.42
CA ASN A 136 -17.15 1.80 10.84
C ASN A 136 -16.87 0.40 11.42
N ASP A 137 -16.71 -0.60 10.55
CA ASP A 137 -16.42 -1.99 10.93
C ASP A 137 -14.94 -2.35 10.76
N ASP A 138 -14.07 -1.35 10.64
CA ASP A 138 -12.63 -1.50 10.38
C ASP A 138 -12.30 -2.22 9.05
N MET A 139 -13.24 -2.18 8.11
CA MET A 139 -13.04 -2.75 6.78
C MET A 139 -12.37 -1.72 5.88
N PRO A 140 -11.28 -2.08 5.19
CA PRO A 140 -10.66 -1.17 4.23
C PRO A 140 -11.55 -0.99 3.01
N ILE A 141 -11.77 0.27 2.63
CA ILE A 141 -12.67 0.65 1.52
C ILE A 141 -11.99 1.48 0.44
N GLY A 142 -10.82 2.02 0.71
CA GLY A 142 -10.07 2.83 -0.24
C GLY A 142 -8.71 3.21 0.28
N ILE A 143 -7.97 3.95 -0.55
CA ILE A 143 -6.66 4.53 -0.19
C ILE A 143 -6.67 5.99 -0.59
N ILE A 144 -6.16 6.86 0.29
CA ILE A 144 -5.90 8.27 0.02
C ILE A 144 -4.40 8.52 0.09
N THR A 145 -3.86 9.19 -0.91
CA THR A 145 -2.43 9.48 -1.03
C THR A 145 -2.15 10.96 -1.06
N ARG A 146 -0.88 11.35 -0.88
CA ARG A 146 -0.43 12.72 -1.10
C ARG A 146 -0.78 13.21 -2.51
N GLY A 147 -0.66 12.34 -3.51
CA GLY A 147 -1.04 12.66 -4.89
C GLY A 147 -2.52 13.00 -5.04
N ASP A 148 -3.41 12.32 -4.31
CA ASP A 148 -4.83 12.62 -4.32
C ASP A 148 -5.11 14.02 -3.75
N VAL A 149 -4.42 14.40 -2.69
CA VAL A 149 -4.49 15.74 -2.09
C VAL A 149 -4.02 16.80 -3.10
N VAL A 150 -2.89 16.57 -3.76
CA VAL A 150 -2.36 17.49 -4.77
C VAL A 150 -3.34 17.67 -5.93
N ARG A 151 -3.93 16.58 -6.43
CA ARG A 151 -4.93 16.65 -7.50
C ARG A 151 -6.18 17.43 -7.07
N ALA A 152 -6.61 17.27 -5.83
CA ALA A 152 -7.73 18.07 -5.29
C ALA A 152 -7.41 19.56 -5.24
N LEU A 153 -6.21 19.91 -4.81
CA LEU A 153 -5.75 21.30 -4.79
C LEU A 153 -5.70 21.90 -6.20
N ALA A 154 -5.26 21.13 -7.18
CA ALA A 154 -5.20 21.57 -8.57
C ALA A 154 -6.59 21.92 -9.14
N GLN A 155 -7.64 21.24 -8.70
CA GLN A 155 -9.01 21.55 -9.11
C GLN A 155 -9.52 22.88 -8.54
N VAL A 156 -9.00 23.28 -7.38
CA VAL A 156 -9.41 24.55 -6.74
C VAL A 156 -8.79 25.77 -7.42
N VAL A 157 -7.58 25.62 -7.96
CA VAL A 157 -6.82 26.72 -8.58
C VAL A 157 -6.99 26.77 -10.11
N ALA A 158 -7.71 25.85 -10.69
CA ALA A 158 -7.95 25.80 -12.14
C ALA A 158 -9.00 26.85 -12.60
#